data_b3a1ccb53efcda3e77d1777658b4c66c
#
_entry.id   b3a1ccb53efcda3e77d1777658b4c66c
#
_cell.length_a   1.000
_cell.length_b   1.000
_cell.length_c   1.000
_cell.angle_alpha   90.00
_cell.angle_beta   90.00
_cell.angle_gamma   90.00
#
_symmetry.space_group_name_H-M   'P 1'
#
loop_
_entity.id
_entity.type
_entity.pdbx_description
1 polymer ?
#
loop_
_entity_poly.entity_id
_entity_poly.type
_entity_poly.pdbx_seq_one_letter_code
_entity_poly.pdbx_strand_id
1 'polypeptide(L)'
;EKHVEFITIHDTGDATKSASQWKKEVTTSDRAVSWHFTVDHSEIYQHLPLDEWGRHAGDGLGEHLYKLIDTGVAYTVAKPKIEFNKNDHHLYINGKKSSLVAGKLDGKYYHDITPSGLYTQKGSNGNYYIDQYYINSDYKVNANSGGNTHSVGIETCIFKGVKYSKVMRKTANLAARLLHMYN
;
A
#
# COMPACT_ATOMS: atom_id res chain seq x y z
N GLU A 1 11.35 23.01 1.92
CA GLU A 1 10.77 22.64 3.22
C GLU A 1 9.61 21.69 2.96
N LYS A 2 9.55 20.56 3.67
CA LYS A 2 8.49 19.57 3.49
C LYS A 2 7.19 20.08 4.09
N HIS A 3 6.13 20.11 3.30
CA HIS A 3 4.78 20.38 3.80
C HIS A 3 4.11 19.05 4.16
N VAL A 4 3.85 18.82 5.44
CA VAL A 4 3.20 17.60 5.93
C VAL A 4 1.70 17.81 6.01
N GLU A 5 0.95 17.03 5.23
CA GLU A 5 -0.52 17.07 5.19
C GLU A 5 -1.13 15.83 5.84
N PHE A 6 -0.37 14.71 5.87
CA PHE A 6 -0.89 13.42 6.31
C PHE A 6 0.10 12.72 7.24
N ILE A 7 -0.44 11.82 8.05
CA ILE A 7 0.31 10.76 8.72
C ILE A 7 -0.14 9.44 8.10
N THR A 8 0.80 8.75 7.45
CA THR A 8 0.53 7.46 6.81
C THR A 8 0.98 6.34 7.73
N ILE A 9 0.07 5.42 8.05
CA ILE A 9 0.34 4.28 8.92
C ILE A 9 0.24 3.01 8.10
N HIS A 10 1.32 2.24 8.09
CA HIS A 10 1.41 0.93 7.46
C HIS A 10 1.72 -0.15 8.50
N ASP A 11 1.57 -1.41 8.13
CA ASP A 11 2.30 -2.49 8.78
C ASP A 11 3.54 -2.86 7.96
N THR A 12 4.53 -3.43 8.63
CA THR A 12 5.82 -3.76 7.99
C THR A 12 5.74 -4.88 6.95
N GLY A 13 4.60 -5.55 6.80
CA GLY A 13 4.44 -6.70 5.91
C GLY A 13 5.34 -7.91 6.26
N ASP A 14 6.14 -7.83 7.31
CA ASP A 14 7.11 -8.85 7.71
C ASP A 14 6.80 -9.34 9.14
N ALA A 15 6.38 -10.60 9.23
CA ALA A 15 6.02 -11.24 10.50
C ALA A 15 7.23 -11.71 11.33
N THR A 16 8.45 -11.32 10.97
CA THR A 16 9.67 -11.83 11.60
C THR A 16 10.49 -10.76 12.33
N LYS A 17 10.36 -9.48 11.96
CA LYS A 17 11.26 -8.41 12.40
C LYS A 17 10.64 -7.48 13.44
N SER A 18 11.39 -7.21 14.52
CA SER A 18 11.12 -6.16 15.49
C SER A 18 11.54 -4.77 14.98
N ALA A 19 11.14 -3.72 15.69
CA ALA A 19 11.53 -2.35 15.34
C ALA A 19 13.06 -2.13 15.36
N SER A 20 13.77 -2.77 16.28
CA SER A 20 15.24 -2.68 16.33
C SER A 20 15.92 -3.36 15.14
N GLN A 21 15.35 -4.46 14.63
CA GLN A 21 15.87 -5.13 13.44
C GLN A 21 15.58 -4.29 12.18
N TRP A 22 14.41 -3.70 12.08
CA TRP A 22 14.08 -2.76 11.01
C TRP A 22 14.98 -1.52 11.03
N LYS A 23 15.27 -0.95 12.21
CA LYS A 23 16.23 0.15 12.32
C LYS A 23 17.55 -0.19 11.64
N LYS A 24 18.12 -1.35 11.94
CA LYS A 24 19.36 -1.80 11.31
C LYS A 24 19.25 -1.93 9.80
N GLU A 25 18.15 -2.53 9.33
CA GLU A 25 17.95 -2.77 7.90
C GLU A 25 17.74 -1.47 7.11
N VAL A 26 16.91 -0.56 7.59
CA VAL A 26 16.64 0.73 6.92
C VAL A 26 17.90 1.59 6.81
N THR A 27 18.80 1.52 7.81
CA THR A 27 20.04 2.31 7.80
C THR A 27 21.17 1.69 7.00
N THR A 28 21.09 0.40 6.64
CA THR A 28 22.19 -0.33 6.00
C THR A 28 21.86 -0.92 4.63
N SER A 29 20.58 -0.90 4.22
CA SER A 29 20.17 -1.51 2.95
C SER A 29 20.10 -0.51 1.81
N ASP A 30 20.46 -0.95 0.60
CA ASP A 30 20.28 -0.18 -0.65
C ASP A 30 18.82 -0.20 -1.15
N ARG A 31 17.86 -0.49 -0.27
CA ARG A 31 16.44 -0.52 -0.62
C ARG A 31 15.96 0.87 -1.02
N ALA A 32 15.21 0.92 -2.09
CA ALA A 32 14.56 2.13 -2.58
C ALA A 32 13.34 2.57 -1.72
N VAL A 33 13.24 2.10 -0.48
CA VAL A 33 12.15 2.40 0.45
C VAL A 33 12.70 2.99 1.75
N SER A 34 12.01 4.00 2.28
CA SER A 34 12.37 4.64 3.54
C SER A 34 11.12 5.23 4.19
N TRP A 35 11.10 5.27 5.51
CA TRP A 35 9.99 5.83 6.31
C TRP A 35 10.50 6.49 7.58
N HIS A 36 9.64 7.25 8.25
CA HIS A 36 10.07 8.09 9.38
C HIS A 36 10.16 7.30 10.67
N PHE A 37 9.20 6.45 10.97
CA PHE A 37 9.14 5.73 12.23
C PHE A 37 8.82 4.25 12.06
N THR A 38 9.46 3.41 12.88
CA THR A 38 9.01 2.04 13.12
C THR A 38 8.60 1.86 14.57
N VAL A 39 7.45 1.24 14.79
CA VAL A 39 6.84 1.05 16.11
C VAL A 39 6.62 -0.42 16.39
N ASP A 40 7.12 -0.92 17.53
CA ASP A 40 6.71 -2.20 18.10
C ASP A 40 6.15 -2.05 19.52
N HIS A 41 5.85 -3.17 20.19
CA HIS A 41 5.28 -3.14 21.55
C HIS A 41 6.26 -2.62 22.61
N SER A 42 7.57 -2.60 22.31
CA SER A 42 8.64 -2.18 23.21
C SER A 42 9.19 -0.80 22.88
N GLU A 43 9.41 -0.52 21.58
CA GLU A 43 10.22 0.60 21.11
C GLU A 43 9.57 1.37 19.97
N ILE A 44 10.02 2.61 19.80
CA ILE A 44 9.77 3.46 18.63
C ILE A 44 11.13 3.94 18.14
N TYR A 45 11.43 3.72 16.88
CA TYR A 45 12.63 4.25 16.22
C TYR A 45 12.26 5.28 15.18
N GLN A 46 12.94 6.41 15.21
CA GLN A 46 12.92 7.38 14.13
C GLN A 46 14.09 7.09 13.18
N HIS A 47 13.83 7.00 11.89
CA HIS A 47 14.81 6.71 10.84
C HIS A 47 15.16 7.94 10.02
N LEU A 48 14.18 8.79 9.76
CA LEU A 48 14.34 10.01 8.98
C LEU A 48 13.95 11.23 9.81
N PRO A 49 14.62 12.37 9.61
CA PRO A 49 14.13 13.68 10.05
C PRO A 49 12.73 13.94 9.48
N LEU A 50 11.93 14.73 10.21
CA LEU A 50 10.54 14.97 9.81
C LEU A 50 10.41 15.89 8.59
N ASP A 51 11.43 16.64 8.28
CA ASP A 51 11.55 17.54 7.13
C ASP A 51 12.11 16.85 5.87
N GLU A 52 12.48 15.59 5.97
CA GLU A 52 12.89 14.77 4.83
C GLU A 52 11.73 13.97 4.24
N TRP A 53 11.87 13.60 2.98
CA TRP A 53 10.89 12.75 2.28
C TRP A 53 11.17 11.27 2.55
N GLY A 54 10.09 10.50 2.75
CA GLY A 54 10.17 9.04 2.85
C GLY A 54 9.59 8.36 1.62
N ARG A 55 10.17 7.25 1.19
CA ARG A 55 9.64 6.43 0.08
C ARG A 55 8.81 5.28 0.62
N HIS A 56 7.61 5.54 1.11
CA HIS A 56 6.77 4.56 1.81
C HIS A 56 5.31 4.50 1.36
N ALA A 57 4.81 5.51 0.65
CA ALA A 57 3.39 5.67 0.37
C ALA A 57 3.07 5.87 -1.11
N GLY A 58 4.04 5.57 -1.99
CA GLY A 58 3.85 5.77 -3.43
C GLY A 58 3.73 7.24 -3.81
N ASP A 59 3.17 7.49 -4.96
CA ASP A 59 3.21 8.78 -5.65
C ASP A 59 1.98 9.66 -5.44
N GLY A 60 1.05 9.29 -4.58
CA GLY A 60 -0.13 10.09 -4.26
C GLY A 60 -1.17 10.25 -5.35
N LEU A 61 -1.12 9.43 -6.39
CA LEU A 61 -2.23 9.31 -7.34
C LEU A 61 -3.41 8.55 -6.70
N GLY A 62 -3.68 8.83 -5.42
CA GLY A 62 -4.69 8.17 -4.60
C GLY A 62 -6.11 8.27 -5.14
N GLU A 63 -6.38 9.20 -6.03
CA GLU A 63 -7.65 9.23 -6.76
C GLU A 63 -7.86 7.98 -7.62
N HIS A 64 -6.79 7.34 -8.08
CA HIS A 64 -6.86 6.09 -8.82
C HIS A 64 -7.18 4.88 -7.94
N LEU A 65 -6.81 4.90 -6.67
CA LEU A 65 -7.02 3.80 -5.72
C LEU A 65 -8.48 3.61 -5.30
N TYR A 66 -9.33 4.61 -5.54
CA TYR A 66 -10.74 4.57 -5.12
C TYR A 66 -11.72 4.46 -6.28
N LYS A 67 -11.24 4.48 -7.50
CA LYS A 67 -12.12 4.38 -8.67
C LYS A 67 -12.34 2.93 -9.05
N LEU A 68 -13.50 2.43 -8.68
CA LEU A 68 -13.92 1.08 -9.03
C LEU A 68 -14.56 1.05 -10.42
N ILE A 69 -14.20 0.07 -11.23
CA ILE A 69 -14.79 -0.15 -12.55
C ILE A 69 -15.49 -1.50 -12.61
N ASP A 70 -16.57 -1.54 -13.37
CA ASP A 70 -17.36 -2.75 -13.62
C ASP A 70 -16.56 -3.73 -14.48
N THR A 71 -16.45 -4.96 -14.02
CA THR A 71 -15.78 -6.04 -14.76
C THR A 71 -16.66 -6.68 -15.83
N GLY A 72 -17.96 -6.42 -15.83
CA GLY A 72 -18.95 -7.11 -16.67
C GLY A 72 -19.21 -8.57 -16.25
N VAL A 73 -18.63 -9.03 -15.14
CA VAL A 73 -18.80 -10.40 -14.64
C VAL A 73 -19.74 -10.40 -13.43
N ALA A 74 -20.81 -11.20 -13.51
CA ALA A 74 -21.81 -11.29 -12.45
C ALA A 74 -21.19 -11.78 -11.13
N TYR A 75 -21.55 -11.11 -10.03
CA TYR A 75 -21.11 -11.45 -8.68
C TYR A 75 -21.75 -12.75 -8.21
N THR A 76 -20.93 -13.71 -7.80
CA THR A 76 -21.41 -15.04 -7.34
C THR A 76 -20.94 -15.38 -5.94
N VAL A 77 -19.70 -15.01 -5.57
CA VAL A 77 -19.10 -15.33 -4.27
C VAL A 77 -18.25 -14.15 -3.76
N ALA A 78 -18.15 -14.01 -2.45
CA ALA A 78 -17.43 -12.90 -1.82
C ALA A 78 -15.90 -12.92 -2.05
N LYS A 79 -15.32 -14.10 -2.27
CA LYS A 79 -13.87 -14.28 -2.53
C LYS A 79 -13.69 -15.08 -3.82
N PRO A 80 -13.81 -14.45 -5.00
CA PRO A 80 -13.62 -15.14 -6.26
C PRO A 80 -12.12 -15.40 -6.52
N LYS A 81 -11.83 -16.39 -7.37
CA LYS A 81 -10.51 -16.49 -7.96
C LYS A 81 -10.35 -15.37 -9.00
N ILE A 82 -9.35 -14.53 -8.82
CA ILE A 82 -9.06 -13.40 -9.70
C ILE A 82 -7.68 -13.61 -10.30
N GLU A 83 -7.57 -13.50 -11.60
CA GLU A 83 -6.30 -13.64 -12.30
C GLU A 83 -6.29 -12.82 -13.60
N PHE A 84 -5.12 -12.33 -13.99
CA PHE A 84 -4.88 -11.85 -15.34
C PHE A 84 -4.27 -12.97 -16.18
N ASN A 85 -4.83 -13.21 -17.34
CA ASN A 85 -4.30 -14.20 -18.25
C ASN A 85 -3.04 -13.66 -18.94
N LYS A 86 -1.95 -14.43 -18.92
CA LYS A 86 -0.66 -14.02 -19.48
C LYS A 86 -0.63 -13.95 -21.01
N ASN A 87 -1.54 -14.64 -21.69
CA ASN A 87 -1.55 -14.70 -23.15
C ASN A 87 -2.36 -13.57 -23.78
N ASP A 88 -3.50 -13.22 -23.19
CA ASP A 88 -4.41 -12.22 -23.74
C ASP A 88 -4.55 -10.97 -22.85
N HIS A 89 -3.87 -10.95 -21.72
CA HIS A 89 -3.82 -9.89 -20.72
C HIS A 89 -5.17 -9.51 -20.09
N HIS A 90 -6.24 -10.25 -20.38
CA HIS A 90 -7.55 -9.99 -19.81
C HIS A 90 -7.66 -10.45 -18.36
N LEU A 91 -8.52 -9.75 -17.61
CA LEU A 91 -8.94 -10.15 -16.28
C LEU A 91 -9.92 -11.32 -16.37
N TYR A 92 -9.69 -12.35 -15.56
CA TYR A 92 -10.60 -13.48 -15.37
C TYR A 92 -11.06 -13.55 -13.92
N ILE A 93 -12.35 -13.77 -13.74
CA ILE A 93 -12.96 -13.91 -12.41
C ILE A 93 -13.72 -15.25 -12.39
N ASN A 94 -13.29 -16.19 -11.53
CA ASN A 94 -13.82 -17.57 -11.51
C ASN A 94 -13.84 -18.23 -12.90
N GLY A 95 -12.80 -17.99 -13.70
CA GLY A 95 -12.67 -18.50 -15.06
C GLY A 95 -13.49 -17.79 -16.12
N LYS A 96 -14.30 -16.81 -15.77
CA LYS A 96 -15.06 -15.98 -16.73
C LYS A 96 -14.19 -14.79 -17.18
N LYS A 97 -14.05 -14.62 -18.48
CA LYS A 97 -13.33 -13.51 -19.10
C LYS A 97 -14.09 -12.21 -18.93
N SER A 98 -13.40 -11.19 -18.46
CA SER A 98 -13.85 -9.80 -18.45
C SER A 98 -13.38 -9.08 -19.74
N SER A 99 -14.03 -7.97 -20.10
CA SER A 99 -13.55 -7.08 -21.14
C SER A 99 -12.32 -6.26 -20.69
N LEU A 100 -12.01 -6.25 -19.40
CA LEU A 100 -10.93 -5.46 -18.84
C LEU A 100 -9.58 -6.12 -19.11
N VAL A 101 -8.59 -5.29 -19.42
CA VAL A 101 -7.21 -5.71 -19.70
C VAL A 101 -6.31 -5.24 -18.56
N ALA A 102 -5.32 -6.05 -18.21
CA ALA A 102 -4.32 -5.70 -17.19
C ALA A 102 -3.64 -4.37 -17.54
N GLY A 103 -3.57 -3.49 -16.57
CA GLY A 103 -2.77 -2.29 -16.65
C GLY A 103 -1.27 -2.62 -16.63
N LYS A 104 -0.46 -1.60 -16.77
CA LYS A 104 1.00 -1.70 -16.69
C LYS A 104 1.53 -0.81 -15.58
N LEU A 105 2.58 -1.27 -14.93
CA LEU A 105 3.39 -0.50 -14.00
C LEU A 105 4.81 -0.46 -14.57
N ASP A 106 5.28 0.74 -14.89
CA ASP A 106 6.59 0.95 -15.53
C ASP A 106 6.78 0.08 -16.79
N GLY A 107 5.74 -0.02 -17.63
CA GLY A 107 5.75 -0.75 -18.89
C GLY A 107 5.57 -2.27 -18.78
N LYS A 108 5.51 -2.83 -17.56
CA LYS A 108 5.26 -4.27 -17.32
C LYS A 108 3.81 -4.50 -16.97
N TYR A 109 3.17 -5.50 -17.57
CA TYR A 109 1.81 -5.89 -17.20
C TYR A 109 1.73 -6.38 -15.76
N TYR A 110 0.60 -6.11 -15.10
CA TYR A 110 0.38 -6.55 -13.72
C TYR A 110 0.46 -8.07 -13.52
N HIS A 111 0.20 -8.89 -14.53
CA HIS A 111 0.39 -10.34 -14.41
C HIS A 111 1.88 -10.77 -14.34
N ASP A 112 2.82 -9.92 -14.74
CA ASP A 112 4.27 -10.15 -14.64
C ASP A 112 4.84 -9.64 -13.29
N ILE A 113 4.06 -8.81 -12.62
CA ILE A 113 4.34 -8.30 -11.28
C ILE A 113 3.40 -9.08 -10.37
N THR A 114 3.87 -9.66 -9.28
CA THR A 114 2.96 -10.34 -8.35
C THR A 114 2.16 -9.27 -7.58
N PRO A 115 0.93 -8.93 -7.99
CA PRO A 115 0.14 -7.91 -7.29
C PRO A 115 -0.38 -8.52 -5.99
N SER A 116 0.09 -8.03 -4.86
CA SER A 116 -0.58 -8.28 -3.58
C SER A 116 -1.82 -7.40 -3.49
N GLY A 117 -2.91 -7.94 -2.98
CA GLY A 117 -4.11 -7.16 -2.69
C GLY A 117 -5.10 -6.98 -3.84
N LEU A 118 -4.98 -7.74 -4.92
CA LEU A 118 -6.00 -7.77 -5.96
C LEU A 118 -7.30 -8.34 -5.38
N TYR A 119 -8.33 -7.52 -5.29
CA TYR A 119 -9.64 -7.91 -4.75
C TYR A 119 -10.78 -7.28 -5.56
N THR A 120 -11.98 -7.83 -5.39
CA THR A 120 -13.20 -7.32 -6.02
C THR A 120 -14.25 -6.98 -4.97
N GLN A 121 -15.14 -6.08 -5.35
CA GLN A 121 -16.32 -5.71 -4.58
C GLN A 121 -17.59 -5.98 -5.39
N LYS A 122 -18.73 -6.14 -4.72
CA LYS A 122 -20.03 -6.23 -5.37
C LYS A 122 -20.51 -4.84 -5.74
N GLY A 123 -20.73 -4.60 -7.02
CA GLY A 123 -21.33 -3.38 -7.53
C GLY A 123 -22.86 -3.36 -7.38
N SER A 124 -23.46 -2.17 -7.52
CA SER A 124 -24.90 -1.97 -7.43
C SER A 124 -25.68 -2.68 -8.54
N ASN A 125 -25.06 -2.92 -9.68
CA ASN A 125 -25.64 -3.65 -10.81
C ASN A 125 -25.52 -5.18 -10.70
N GLY A 126 -24.98 -5.68 -9.59
CA GLY A 126 -24.82 -7.12 -9.36
C GLY A 126 -23.57 -7.74 -9.98
N ASN A 127 -22.65 -6.94 -10.52
CA ASN A 127 -21.37 -7.42 -11.04
C ASN A 127 -20.24 -7.29 -10.01
N TYR A 128 -19.10 -7.93 -10.30
CA TYR A 128 -17.84 -7.62 -9.64
C TYR A 128 -17.31 -6.28 -10.13
N TYR A 129 -16.77 -5.50 -9.21
CA TYR A 129 -16.01 -4.27 -9.48
C TYR A 129 -14.59 -4.44 -9.00
N ILE A 130 -13.64 -3.89 -9.74
CA ILE A 130 -12.21 -3.91 -9.41
C ILE A 130 -11.64 -2.49 -9.44
N ASP A 131 -10.55 -2.26 -8.70
CA ASP A 131 -9.87 -0.99 -8.71
C ASP A 131 -9.27 -0.70 -10.08
N GLN A 132 -9.52 0.49 -10.59
CA GLN A 132 -9.01 0.97 -11.88
C GLN A 132 -7.47 0.95 -11.95
N TYR A 133 -6.80 1.06 -10.81
CA TYR A 133 -5.34 1.02 -10.72
C TYR A 133 -4.72 -0.19 -11.44
N TYR A 134 -5.39 -1.34 -11.41
CA TYR A 134 -4.90 -2.58 -12.03
C TYR A 134 -5.28 -2.74 -13.49
N ILE A 135 -6.00 -1.77 -14.07
CA ILE A 135 -6.72 -1.97 -15.34
C ILE A 135 -6.41 -0.85 -16.33
N ASN A 136 -6.17 -1.24 -17.59
CA ASN A 136 -6.17 -0.37 -18.78
C ASN A 136 -5.26 0.87 -18.71
N SER A 137 -4.28 0.89 -17.82
CA SER A 137 -3.39 2.04 -17.67
C SER A 137 -1.93 1.64 -17.78
N ASP A 138 -1.11 2.54 -18.30
CA ASP A 138 0.34 2.50 -18.12
C ASP A 138 0.66 3.46 -16.99
N TYR A 139 0.87 2.91 -15.81
CA TYR A 139 1.12 3.67 -14.61
C TYR A 139 2.61 3.76 -14.35
N LYS A 140 3.09 4.98 -14.19
CA LYS A 140 4.47 5.26 -13.81
C LYS A 140 4.51 5.78 -12.38
N VAL A 141 5.19 5.06 -11.51
CA VAL A 141 5.39 5.49 -10.13
C VAL A 141 6.22 6.78 -10.10
N ASN A 142 5.63 7.84 -9.56
CA ASN A 142 6.37 9.05 -9.26
C ASN A 142 6.72 9.07 -7.76
N ALA A 143 7.88 8.54 -7.41
CA ALA A 143 8.34 8.47 -6.03
C ALA A 143 8.54 9.85 -5.35
N ASN A 144 8.52 10.92 -6.15
CA ASN A 144 8.73 12.30 -5.67
C ASN A 144 7.40 13.06 -5.51
N SER A 145 6.30 12.38 -5.28
CA SER A 145 5.00 13.01 -5.08
C SER A 145 4.16 12.26 -4.03
N GLY A 146 3.00 12.79 -3.72
CA GLY A 146 1.99 12.21 -2.86
C GLY A 146 2.45 11.93 -1.45
N GLY A 147 2.06 10.79 -0.90
CA GLY A 147 2.38 10.43 0.47
C GLY A 147 3.88 10.40 0.77
N ASN A 148 4.73 10.15 -0.21
CA ASN A 148 6.18 10.22 -0.02
C ASN A 148 6.67 11.62 0.34
N THR A 149 6.08 12.65 -0.27
CA THR A 149 6.49 14.04 -0.09
C THR A 149 5.66 14.79 0.94
N HIS A 150 4.40 14.41 1.15
CA HIS A 150 3.43 15.13 1.97
C HIS A 150 3.02 14.39 3.24
N SER A 151 3.63 13.25 3.56
CA SER A 151 3.29 12.56 4.80
C SER A 151 4.48 12.14 5.65
N VAL A 152 4.20 11.94 6.94
CA VAL A 152 5.09 11.23 7.86
C VAL A 152 4.67 9.77 7.88
N GLY A 153 5.58 8.86 7.48
CA GLY A 153 5.33 7.42 7.44
C GLY A 153 5.65 6.75 8.77
N ILE A 154 4.72 5.94 9.26
CA ILE A 154 4.86 5.10 10.45
C ILE A 154 4.62 3.65 10.06
N GLU A 155 5.61 2.80 10.26
CA GLU A 155 5.51 1.35 10.07
C GLU A 155 5.26 0.64 11.41
N THR A 156 4.20 -0.15 11.49
CA THR A 156 3.86 -0.94 12.69
C THR A 156 4.33 -2.39 12.53
N CYS A 157 5.06 -2.89 13.50
CA CYS A 157 5.56 -4.27 13.47
C CYS A 157 4.46 -5.29 13.78
N ILE A 158 4.48 -6.40 13.02
CA ILE A 158 3.49 -7.50 13.09
C ILE A 158 4.13 -8.87 13.34
N PHE A 159 5.35 -8.93 13.87
CA PHE A 159 6.09 -10.19 14.07
C PHE A 159 5.43 -11.12 15.09
N LYS A 160 5.77 -12.40 15.01
CA LYS A 160 5.25 -13.43 15.93
C LYS A 160 5.58 -13.10 17.39
N GLY A 161 4.56 -13.03 18.24
CA GLY A 161 4.71 -12.69 19.68
C GLY A 161 4.63 -11.19 19.99
N VAL A 162 4.46 -10.34 18.97
CA VAL A 162 4.22 -8.92 19.21
C VAL A 162 2.90 -8.68 19.96
N LYS A 163 2.95 -7.81 20.95
CA LYS A 163 1.73 -7.36 21.66
C LYS A 163 1.06 -6.25 20.86
N TYR A 164 0.29 -6.62 19.83
CA TYR A 164 -0.23 -5.68 18.84
C TYR A 164 -1.06 -4.54 19.44
N SER A 165 -1.85 -4.79 20.48
CA SER A 165 -2.58 -3.71 21.18
C SER A 165 -1.65 -2.65 21.79
N LYS A 166 -0.44 -3.02 22.20
CA LYS A 166 0.57 -2.05 22.65
C LYS A 166 1.19 -1.30 21.49
N VAL A 167 1.42 -1.97 20.33
CA VAL A 167 1.88 -1.32 19.10
C VAL A 167 0.90 -0.24 18.71
N MET A 168 -0.38 -0.59 18.57
CA MET A 168 -1.42 0.36 18.16
C MET A 168 -1.55 1.55 19.13
N ARG A 169 -1.45 1.32 20.43
CA ARG A 169 -1.48 2.41 21.43
C ARG A 169 -0.28 3.35 21.28
N LYS A 170 0.92 2.82 21.07
CA LYS A 170 2.12 3.62 20.84
C LYS A 170 2.01 4.41 19.54
N THR A 171 1.53 3.76 18.48
CA THR A 171 1.31 4.40 17.17
C THR A 171 0.30 5.54 17.28
N ALA A 172 -0.82 5.32 17.96
CA ALA A 172 -1.82 6.37 18.19
C ALA A 172 -1.26 7.56 18.97
N ASN A 173 -0.47 7.29 20.03
CA ASN A 173 0.18 8.36 20.80
C ASN A 173 1.22 9.13 19.97
N LEU A 174 1.98 8.44 19.12
CA LEU A 174 2.94 9.07 18.21
C LEU A 174 2.20 9.93 17.18
N ALA A 175 1.17 9.39 16.54
CA ALA A 175 0.35 10.11 15.56
C ALA A 175 -0.29 11.36 16.17
N ALA A 176 -0.84 11.26 17.38
CA ALA A 176 -1.42 12.41 18.09
C ALA A 176 -0.39 13.52 18.35
N ARG A 177 0.85 13.16 18.73
CA ARG A 177 1.94 14.13 18.91
C ARG A 177 2.34 14.81 17.59
N LEU A 178 2.45 14.02 16.52
CA LEU A 178 2.77 14.54 15.19
C LEU A 178 1.67 15.48 14.69
N LEU A 179 0.40 15.11 14.83
CA LEU A 179 -0.73 15.97 14.48
C LEU A 179 -0.69 17.30 15.26
N HIS A 180 -0.36 17.27 16.54
CA HIS A 180 -0.22 18.48 17.35
C HIS A 180 0.96 19.37 16.92
N MET A 181 2.02 18.78 16.35
CA MET A 181 3.19 19.53 15.86
C MET A 181 2.92 20.25 14.54
N TYR A 182 2.02 19.71 13.71
CA TYR A 182 1.72 20.24 12.37
C TYR A 182 0.42 21.06 12.29
N ASN A 183 -0.34 21.16 13.37
CA ASN A 183 -1.48 22.05 13.54
C ASN A 183 -1.08 23.31 14.32
#